data_3190e864007ec99f63ae22d629f8c619
#
_entry.id   3190e864007ec99f63ae22d629f8c619
#
_cell.length_a   1.000
_cell.length_b   1.000
_cell.length_c   1.000
_cell.angle_alpha   90.00
_cell.angle_beta   90.00
_cell.angle_gamma   90.00
#
_symmetry.space_group_name_H-M   'P 1'
#
loop_
_entity.id
_entity.type
_entity.pdbx_description
1 polymer ?
#
loop_
_entity_poly.entity_id
_entity_poly.type
_entity_poly.pdbx_seq_one_letter_code
_entity_poly.pdbx_strand_id
1 'polypeptide(L)'
;MSSRKGQRDAARVVREQLARERRRRRTIWVSAAAVVVLLIAGVVGWAVWSSQRSDDFTTPPGANAAGTGIVTGGGPVTVDVYEDFLCPACKQFEQTSGSTLEQLVAENKATVVYHPVAYLNRFSTTEYSTRSSAASGCAAAGGKYHEYAKALFAQQPPEGSAGLTDDKLIDIGTGVGLDRGSFGSCVKDDTYRGWTEHVTEDASRSNVTGTPTVKINGQPLENPTPDALTAAMAAAGK
;
A
#
# COMPACT_ATOMS: atom_id res chain seq x y z
N MET A 1 -57.42 -56.13 35.56
CA MET A 1 -57.46 -54.66 35.27
C MET A 1 -56.10 -53.92 35.45
N SER A 2 -55.02 -54.62 35.78
CA SER A 2 -53.66 -54.01 36.04
C SER A 2 -52.83 -53.61 34.79
N SER A 3 -53.07 -54.25 33.64
CA SER A 3 -52.22 -54.06 32.42
C SER A 3 -52.36 -52.68 31.71
N ARG A 4 -53.53 -52.06 31.71
CA ARG A 4 -53.79 -50.79 31.02
C ARG A 4 -53.17 -49.57 31.72
N LYS A 5 -52.98 -49.64 33.04
CA LYS A 5 -52.36 -48.55 33.82
C LYS A 5 -50.83 -48.51 33.58
N GLY A 6 -50.18 -49.68 33.61
CA GLY A 6 -48.74 -49.77 33.32
C GLY A 6 -48.35 -49.31 31.87
N GLN A 7 -49.21 -49.62 30.89
CA GLN A 7 -48.99 -49.15 29.53
C GLN A 7 -49.12 -47.62 29.41
N ARG A 8 -50.02 -46.98 30.14
CA ARG A 8 -50.18 -45.51 30.13
C ARG A 8 -49.01 -44.80 30.81
N ASP A 9 -48.51 -45.37 31.90
CA ASP A 9 -47.35 -44.81 32.63
C ASP A 9 -46.06 -44.95 31.83
N ALA A 10 -45.84 -46.09 31.17
CA ALA A 10 -44.71 -46.27 30.25
C ALA A 10 -44.76 -45.28 29.06
N ALA A 11 -45.94 -45.09 28.43
CA ALA A 11 -46.12 -44.15 27.36
C ALA A 11 -45.90 -42.69 27.80
N ARG A 12 -46.21 -42.35 29.04
CA ARG A 12 -45.96 -41.02 29.62
C ARG A 12 -44.46 -40.76 29.79
N VAL A 13 -43.71 -41.70 30.34
CA VAL A 13 -42.25 -41.61 30.52
C VAL A 13 -41.55 -41.45 29.18
N VAL A 14 -41.93 -42.25 28.17
CA VAL A 14 -41.35 -42.12 26.82
C VAL A 14 -41.63 -40.74 26.20
N ARG A 15 -42.84 -40.23 26.37
CA ARG A 15 -43.17 -38.86 25.86
C ARG A 15 -42.39 -37.78 26.58
N GLU A 16 -42.18 -37.90 27.87
CA GLU A 16 -41.36 -36.95 28.65
C GLU A 16 -39.88 -37.00 28.27
N GLN A 17 -39.35 -38.20 28.02
CA GLN A 17 -37.98 -38.34 27.49
C GLN A 17 -37.81 -37.74 26.12
N LEU A 18 -38.69 -38.01 25.16
CA LEU A 18 -38.68 -37.41 23.83
C LEU A 18 -38.84 -35.89 23.87
N ALA A 19 -39.66 -35.37 24.76
CA ALA A 19 -39.84 -33.93 24.95
C ALA A 19 -38.55 -33.27 25.50
N ARG A 20 -37.84 -33.96 26.46
CA ARG A 20 -36.55 -33.49 26.97
C ARG A 20 -35.46 -33.49 25.89
N GLU A 21 -35.41 -34.56 25.09
CA GLU A 21 -34.44 -34.64 23.97
C GLU A 21 -34.69 -33.55 22.90
N ARG A 22 -35.95 -33.35 22.54
CA ARG A 22 -36.33 -32.27 21.61
C ARG A 22 -35.98 -30.89 22.14
N ARG A 23 -36.22 -30.62 23.42
CA ARG A 23 -35.81 -29.36 24.07
C ARG A 23 -34.30 -29.21 24.07
N ARG A 24 -33.53 -30.24 24.45
CA ARG A 24 -32.08 -30.25 24.47
C ARG A 24 -31.51 -30.01 23.06
N ARG A 25 -32.01 -30.73 22.05
CA ARG A 25 -31.60 -30.50 20.63
C ARG A 25 -31.90 -29.06 20.20
N ARG A 26 -33.11 -28.56 20.50
CA ARG A 26 -33.47 -27.18 20.15
C ARG A 26 -32.54 -26.15 20.83
N THR A 27 -32.24 -26.35 22.11
CA THR A 27 -31.30 -25.47 22.84
C THR A 27 -29.92 -25.52 22.23
N ILE A 28 -29.38 -26.72 21.89
CA ILE A 28 -28.07 -26.86 21.23
C ILE A 28 -28.05 -26.12 19.89
N TRP A 29 -29.09 -26.31 19.05
CA TRP A 29 -29.16 -25.64 17.76
C TRP A 29 -29.29 -24.10 17.88
N VAL A 30 -30.07 -23.62 18.83
CA VAL A 30 -30.22 -22.19 19.11
C VAL A 30 -28.90 -21.60 19.61
N SER A 31 -28.22 -22.32 20.54
CA SER A 31 -26.91 -21.87 21.03
C SER A 31 -25.84 -21.88 19.93
N ALA A 32 -25.80 -22.91 19.07
CA ALA A 32 -24.90 -22.97 17.94
C ALA A 32 -25.15 -21.83 16.94
N ALA A 33 -26.42 -21.57 16.63
CA ALA A 33 -26.79 -20.44 15.75
C ALA A 33 -26.38 -19.07 16.35
N ALA A 34 -26.59 -18.91 17.69
CA ALA A 34 -26.17 -17.68 18.37
C ALA A 34 -24.64 -17.48 18.31
N VAL A 35 -23.85 -18.54 18.49
CA VAL A 35 -22.38 -18.49 18.37
C VAL A 35 -21.96 -18.11 16.95
N VAL A 36 -22.58 -18.69 15.92
CA VAL A 36 -22.29 -18.35 14.52
C VAL A 36 -22.60 -16.90 14.24
N VAL A 37 -23.73 -16.37 14.71
CA VAL A 37 -24.09 -14.96 14.55
C VAL A 37 -23.07 -14.04 15.24
N LEU A 38 -22.62 -14.40 16.44
CA LEU A 38 -21.60 -13.62 17.15
C LEU A 38 -20.25 -13.66 16.44
N LEU A 39 -19.86 -14.78 15.85
CA LEU A 39 -18.62 -14.88 15.06
C LEU A 39 -18.71 -14.02 13.80
N ILE A 40 -19.84 -14.06 13.08
CA ILE A 40 -20.06 -13.22 11.91
C ILE A 40 -20.05 -11.74 12.31
N ALA A 41 -20.76 -11.37 13.38
CA ALA A 41 -20.76 -10.00 13.89
C ALA A 41 -19.37 -9.54 14.33
N GLY A 42 -18.58 -10.42 14.94
CA GLY A 42 -17.20 -10.17 15.33
C GLY A 42 -16.28 -9.94 14.11
N VAL A 43 -16.40 -10.79 13.09
CA VAL A 43 -15.63 -10.65 11.84
C VAL A 43 -16.03 -9.37 11.08
N VAL A 44 -17.34 -9.10 10.96
CA VAL A 44 -17.83 -7.88 10.32
C VAL A 44 -17.41 -6.63 11.11
N GLY A 45 -17.55 -6.66 12.43
CA GLY A 45 -17.13 -5.57 13.31
C GLY A 45 -15.62 -5.31 13.22
N TRP A 46 -14.81 -6.38 13.18
CA TRP A 46 -13.37 -6.26 12.99
C TRP A 46 -13.01 -5.74 11.60
N ALA A 47 -13.69 -6.21 10.54
CA ALA A 47 -13.48 -5.73 9.18
C ALA A 47 -13.87 -4.25 9.02
N VAL A 48 -15.00 -3.82 9.60
CA VAL A 48 -15.41 -2.41 9.62
C VAL A 48 -14.44 -1.57 10.45
N TRP A 49 -14.02 -2.06 11.62
CA TRP A 49 -13.06 -1.34 12.47
C TRP A 49 -11.68 -1.24 11.81
N SER A 50 -11.22 -2.30 11.10
CA SER A 50 -9.97 -2.26 10.35
C SER A 50 -10.05 -1.35 9.12
N SER A 51 -11.22 -1.25 8.48
CA SER A 51 -11.43 -0.33 7.34
C SER A 51 -11.70 1.12 7.76
N GLN A 52 -12.06 1.36 9.03
CA GLN A 52 -12.24 2.69 9.63
C GLN A 52 -11.04 3.14 10.46
N ARG A 53 -9.94 2.39 10.49
CA ARG A 53 -8.67 2.97 10.88
C ARG A 53 -8.42 4.08 9.86
N SER A 54 -8.85 5.30 10.19
CA SER A 54 -8.35 6.51 9.56
C SER A 54 -6.84 6.38 9.61
N ASP A 55 -6.24 6.35 8.42
CA ASP A 55 -4.80 6.35 8.24
C ASP A 55 -4.30 7.67 8.83
N ASP A 56 -4.05 7.68 10.15
CA ASP A 56 -3.51 8.83 10.87
C ASP A 56 -2.01 8.86 10.59
N PHE A 57 -1.69 9.17 9.32
CA PHE A 57 -0.31 9.30 8.86
C PHE A 57 -0.03 10.74 8.40
N THR A 58 1.21 11.15 8.57
CA THR A 58 1.67 12.44 8.05
C THR A 58 1.90 12.34 6.56
N THR A 59 1.23 13.19 5.77
CA THR A 59 1.43 13.29 4.32
C THR A 59 2.54 14.30 4.03
N PRO A 60 3.54 13.96 3.19
CA PRO A 60 4.60 14.89 2.84
C PRO A 60 4.07 16.04 1.99
N PRO A 61 4.66 17.25 2.12
CA PRO A 61 4.37 18.37 1.21
C PRO A 61 4.62 18.00 -0.25
N GLY A 62 3.78 18.51 -1.15
CA GLY A 62 3.84 18.16 -2.58
C GLY A 62 3.15 16.86 -2.96
N ALA A 63 2.54 16.16 -2.01
CA ALA A 63 1.69 15.03 -2.33
C ALA A 63 0.40 15.49 -3.04
N ASN A 64 -0.16 14.61 -3.87
CA ASN A 64 -1.47 14.80 -4.49
C ASN A 64 -2.59 14.83 -3.41
N ALA A 65 -3.80 15.22 -3.79
CA ALA A 65 -4.93 15.35 -2.86
C ALA A 65 -5.31 14.04 -2.15
N ALA A 66 -5.03 12.89 -2.77
CA ALA A 66 -5.24 11.57 -2.18
C ALA A 66 -4.10 11.12 -1.25
N GLY A 67 -2.99 11.87 -1.18
CA GLY A 67 -1.81 11.50 -0.41
C GLY A 67 -1.06 10.29 -0.97
N THR A 68 -1.31 9.90 -2.23
CA THR A 68 -0.80 8.64 -2.81
C THR A 68 0.48 8.78 -3.61
N GLY A 69 0.99 9.99 -3.81
CA GLY A 69 2.23 10.22 -4.56
C GLY A 69 2.65 11.68 -4.57
N ILE A 70 3.90 11.94 -4.93
CA ILE A 70 4.50 13.28 -5.01
C ILE A 70 4.32 13.84 -6.41
N VAL A 71 3.77 15.06 -6.50
CA VAL A 71 3.44 15.73 -7.75
C VAL A 71 4.61 16.59 -8.22
N THR A 72 4.96 16.47 -9.52
CA THR A 72 5.96 17.28 -10.17
C THR A 72 5.41 17.82 -11.49
N GLY A 73 5.54 19.13 -11.72
CA GLY A 73 5.01 19.80 -12.92
C GLY A 73 3.55 20.23 -12.79
N GLY A 74 2.95 20.66 -13.90
CA GLY A 74 1.59 21.21 -13.95
C GLY A 74 0.96 21.12 -15.33
N GLY A 75 1.51 20.27 -16.20
CA GLY A 75 0.98 20.05 -17.55
C GLY A 75 -0.35 19.30 -17.56
N PRO A 76 -1.07 19.31 -18.68
CA PRO A 76 -2.44 18.80 -18.77
C PRO A 76 -2.54 17.26 -18.76
N VAL A 77 -1.44 16.56 -19.05
CA VAL A 77 -1.43 15.09 -19.11
C VAL A 77 -0.79 14.54 -17.83
N THR A 78 -1.51 13.68 -17.13
CA THR A 78 -0.99 13.04 -15.92
C THR A 78 -0.21 11.78 -16.27
N VAL A 79 0.98 11.66 -15.69
CA VAL A 79 1.82 10.46 -15.76
C VAL A 79 2.04 9.94 -14.35
N ASP A 80 1.43 8.81 -14.01
CA ASP A 80 1.66 8.13 -12.74
C ASP A 80 2.82 7.16 -12.88
N VAL A 81 3.81 7.24 -11.98
CA VAL A 81 5.00 6.37 -11.94
C VAL A 81 5.04 5.66 -10.60
N TYR A 82 4.77 4.36 -10.59
CA TYR A 82 4.89 3.51 -9.40
C TYR A 82 6.27 2.87 -9.40
N GLU A 83 7.03 3.14 -8.36
CA GLU A 83 8.43 2.74 -8.26
C GLU A 83 8.79 2.22 -6.87
N ASP A 84 9.78 1.31 -6.80
CA ASP A 84 10.35 0.82 -5.55
C ASP A 84 11.87 1.02 -5.62
N PHE A 85 12.45 1.65 -4.62
CA PHE A 85 13.90 1.98 -4.62
C PHE A 85 14.82 0.75 -4.51
N LEU A 86 14.26 -0.43 -4.22
CA LEU A 86 15.01 -1.70 -4.31
C LEU A 86 14.90 -2.35 -5.70
N CYS A 87 13.94 -1.95 -6.54
CA CYS A 87 13.63 -2.62 -7.81
C CYS A 87 14.67 -2.30 -8.89
N PRO A 88 15.42 -3.28 -9.44
CA PRO A 88 16.40 -3.04 -10.50
C PRO A 88 15.78 -2.51 -11.79
N ALA A 89 14.56 -2.95 -12.12
CA ALA A 89 13.85 -2.46 -13.30
C ALA A 89 13.44 -0.97 -13.15
N CYS A 90 13.12 -0.50 -11.91
CA CYS A 90 12.87 0.91 -11.64
C CYS A 90 14.14 1.75 -11.84
N LYS A 91 15.29 1.28 -11.36
CA LYS A 91 16.59 1.90 -11.65
C LYS A 91 16.84 2.02 -13.14
N GLN A 92 16.58 0.94 -13.89
CA GLN A 92 16.75 0.96 -15.34
C GLN A 92 15.80 1.97 -16.00
N PHE A 93 14.54 2.01 -15.57
CA PHE A 93 13.55 2.98 -16.06
C PHE A 93 14.01 4.42 -15.79
N GLU A 94 14.45 4.74 -14.58
CA GLU A 94 14.99 6.06 -14.25
C GLU A 94 16.15 6.44 -15.15
N GLN A 95 17.11 5.53 -15.38
CA GLN A 95 18.27 5.76 -16.23
C GLN A 95 17.95 5.95 -17.71
N THR A 96 16.91 5.29 -18.23
CA THR A 96 16.56 5.34 -19.65
C THR A 96 15.49 6.37 -19.97
N SER A 97 14.51 6.54 -19.10
CA SER A 97 13.29 7.33 -19.37
C SER A 97 13.11 8.53 -18.43
N GLY A 98 13.87 8.62 -17.33
CA GLY A 98 13.75 9.71 -16.36
C GLY A 98 13.95 11.08 -16.99
N SER A 99 14.98 11.25 -17.83
CA SER A 99 15.23 12.53 -18.54
C SER A 99 14.09 12.93 -19.49
N THR A 100 13.38 11.96 -20.08
CA THR A 100 12.20 12.25 -20.91
C THR A 100 11.04 12.78 -20.06
N LEU A 101 10.81 12.22 -18.86
CA LEU A 101 9.81 12.74 -17.93
C LEU A 101 10.17 14.16 -17.46
N GLU A 102 11.44 14.39 -17.10
CA GLU A 102 11.93 15.74 -16.73
C GLU A 102 11.68 16.76 -17.85
N GLN A 103 11.97 16.39 -19.09
CA GLN A 103 11.74 17.27 -20.25
C GLN A 103 10.24 17.56 -20.43
N LEU A 104 9.36 16.55 -20.33
CA LEU A 104 7.91 16.73 -20.45
C LEU A 104 7.35 17.65 -19.34
N VAL A 105 7.89 17.56 -18.13
CA VAL A 105 7.58 18.47 -17.03
C VAL A 105 8.07 19.89 -17.32
N ALA A 106 9.32 20.05 -17.73
CA ALA A 106 9.92 21.36 -18.04
C ALA A 106 9.19 22.08 -19.20
N GLU A 107 8.68 21.31 -20.17
CA GLU A 107 7.88 21.83 -21.29
C GLU A 107 6.40 22.06 -20.90
N ASN A 108 6.03 21.88 -19.62
CA ASN A 108 4.65 21.97 -19.10
C ASN A 108 3.65 21.10 -19.88
N LYS A 109 4.09 19.95 -20.37
CA LYS A 109 3.27 18.96 -21.07
C LYS A 109 2.72 17.91 -20.14
N ALA A 110 3.45 17.58 -19.07
CA ALA A 110 3.08 16.55 -18.09
C ALA A 110 2.97 17.09 -16.67
N THR A 111 2.06 16.49 -15.92
CA THR A 111 2.09 16.41 -14.46
C THR A 111 2.50 14.99 -14.11
N VAL A 112 3.68 14.81 -13.53
CA VAL A 112 4.16 13.49 -13.11
C VAL A 112 3.86 13.30 -11.64
N VAL A 113 3.25 12.17 -11.29
CA VAL A 113 2.98 11.75 -9.91
C VAL A 113 3.82 10.51 -9.63
N TYR A 114 4.79 10.64 -8.73
CA TYR A 114 5.65 9.54 -8.29
C TYR A 114 5.04 8.85 -7.07
N HIS A 115 4.83 7.54 -7.16
CA HIS A 115 4.25 6.69 -6.13
C HIS A 115 5.35 5.73 -5.60
N PRO A 116 6.11 6.10 -4.56
CA PRO A 116 7.17 5.26 -4.02
C PRO A 116 6.57 4.14 -3.15
N VAL A 117 6.35 2.99 -3.76
CA VAL A 117 5.78 1.80 -3.10
C VAL A 117 6.85 0.93 -2.44
N ALA A 118 6.45 0.06 -1.50
CA ALA A 118 7.34 -0.84 -0.77
C ALA A 118 7.03 -2.32 -1.04
N TYR A 119 6.97 -2.71 -2.31
CA TYR A 119 6.61 -4.08 -2.72
C TYR A 119 7.71 -5.10 -2.46
N LEU A 120 8.97 -4.65 -2.43
CA LEU A 120 10.13 -5.52 -2.37
C LEU A 120 10.72 -5.70 -0.97
N ASN A 121 10.00 -5.30 0.09
CA ASN A 121 10.46 -5.49 1.48
C ASN A 121 10.89 -6.92 1.78
N ARG A 122 10.21 -7.93 1.22
CA ARG A 122 10.57 -9.36 1.37
C ARG A 122 11.97 -9.71 0.84
N PHE A 123 12.54 -8.86 0.00
CA PHE A 123 13.88 -9.00 -0.56
C PHE A 123 14.93 -8.14 0.15
N SER A 124 14.59 -7.62 1.34
CA SER A 124 15.51 -6.90 2.22
C SER A 124 15.32 -7.37 3.66
N THR A 125 16.43 -7.58 4.38
CA THR A 125 16.38 -8.01 5.79
C THR A 125 16.05 -6.88 6.76
N THR A 126 15.97 -5.64 6.28
CA THR A 126 15.72 -4.42 7.09
C THR A 126 14.61 -3.54 6.51
N GLU A 127 13.69 -4.11 5.72
CA GLU A 127 12.57 -3.37 5.10
C GLU A 127 13.04 -2.14 4.29
N TYR A 128 14.09 -2.30 3.51
CA TYR A 128 14.71 -1.18 2.78
C TYR A 128 13.74 -0.42 1.90
N SER A 129 12.81 -1.10 1.20
CA SER A 129 11.80 -0.43 0.37
C SER A 129 10.96 0.55 1.18
N THR A 130 10.46 0.15 2.37
CA THR A 130 9.72 1.05 3.27
C THR A 130 10.58 2.21 3.76
N ARG A 131 11.81 1.94 4.23
CA ARG A 131 12.69 2.98 4.77
C ARG A 131 13.12 3.99 3.70
N SER A 132 13.43 3.55 2.50
CA SER A 132 13.83 4.43 1.39
C SER A 132 12.66 5.23 0.86
N SER A 133 11.46 4.64 0.77
CA SER A 133 10.23 5.36 0.43
C SER A 133 9.87 6.41 1.49
N ALA A 134 9.91 6.08 2.79
CA ALA A 134 9.69 7.05 3.86
C ALA A 134 10.71 8.19 3.82
N ALA A 135 12.00 7.88 3.58
CA ALA A 135 13.05 8.87 3.40
C ALA A 135 12.80 9.78 2.19
N SER A 136 12.21 9.26 1.10
CA SER A 136 11.81 10.10 -0.04
C SER A 136 10.69 11.08 0.32
N GLY A 137 9.78 10.70 1.23
CA GLY A 137 8.81 11.62 1.83
C GLY A 137 9.50 12.76 2.63
N CYS A 138 10.55 12.44 3.39
CA CYS A 138 11.38 13.45 4.06
C CYS A 138 12.08 14.38 3.05
N ALA A 139 12.52 13.84 1.92
CA ALA A 139 13.13 14.64 0.86
C ALA A 139 12.10 15.55 0.17
N ALA A 140 10.85 15.09 0.01
CA ALA A 140 9.74 15.92 -0.45
C ALA A 140 9.47 17.09 0.49
N ALA A 141 9.51 16.86 1.81
CA ALA A 141 9.38 17.92 2.81
C ALA A 141 10.51 18.97 2.70
N GLY A 142 11.69 18.56 2.27
CA GLY A 142 12.82 19.46 1.97
C GLY A 142 12.81 20.02 0.55
N GLY A 143 11.78 19.75 -0.27
CA GLY A 143 11.68 20.23 -1.66
C GLY A 143 12.68 19.58 -2.63
N LYS A 144 13.18 18.37 -2.33
CA LYS A 144 14.24 17.68 -3.07
C LYS A 144 13.90 16.23 -3.41
N TYR A 145 12.58 15.93 -3.55
CA TYR A 145 12.15 14.56 -3.84
C TYR A 145 12.86 13.97 -5.06
N HIS A 146 12.84 14.67 -6.17
CA HIS A 146 13.33 14.14 -7.44
C HIS A 146 14.84 13.91 -7.42
N GLU A 147 15.61 14.90 -6.95
CA GLU A 147 17.06 14.76 -6.83
C GLU A 147 17.45 13.61 -5.89
N TYR A 148 16.67 13.44 -4.80
CA TYR A 148 16.89 12.36 -3.84
C TYR A 148 16.56 10.99 -4.43
N ALA A 149 15.43 10.84 -5.11
CA ALA A 149 15.02 9.61 -5.79
C ALA A 149 16.07 9.15 -6.82
N LYS A 150 16.56 10.07 -7.65
CA LYS A 150 17.66 9.79 -8.60
C LYS A 150 18.92 9.31 -7.89
N ALA A 151 19.30 9.95 -6.78
CA ALA A 151 20.49 9.59 -6.01
C ALA A 151 20.33 8.23 -5.31
N LEU A 152 19.11 7.87 -4.86
CA LEU A 152 18.79 6.54 -4.34
C LEU A 152 18.96 5.46 -5.42
N PHE A 153 18.40 5.65 -6.62
CA PHE A 153 18.59 4.69 -7.71
C PHE A 153 20.04 4.59 -8.17
N ALA A 154 20.78 5.71 -8.17
CA ALA A 154 22.21 5.68 -8.49
C ALA A 154 23.01 4.80 -7.52
N GLN A 155 22.67 4.81 -6.23
CA GLN A 155 23.31 4.04 -5.15
C GLN A 155 22.49 2.83 -4.71
N GLN A 156 21.57 2.34 -5.55
CA GLN A 156 20.67 1.23 -5.23
C GLN A 156 21.43 -0.02 -4.77
N PRO A 157 21.08 -0.59 -3.60
CA PRO A 157 21.67 -1.82 -3.11
C PRO A 157 21.14 -3.03 -3.89
N PRO A 158 21.85 -4.17 -3.87
CA PRO A 158 21.34 -5.40 -4.49
C PRO A 158 20.14 -5.95 -3.69
N GLU A 159 19.20 -6.59 -4.40
CA GLU A 159 18.15 -7.39 -3.77
C GLU A 159 18.76 -8.52 -2.92
N GLY A 160 18.08 -8.91 -1.85
CA GLY A 160 18.56 -9.92 -0.89
C GLY A 160 19.51 -9.39 0.15
N SER A 161 19.90 -8.10 0.08
CA SER A 161 20.77 -7.45 1.08
C SER A 161 19.95 -6.76 2.19
N ALA A 162 20.65 -6.23 3.18
CA ALA A 162 20.05 -5.33 4.19
C ALA A 162 19.62 -3.97 3.60
N GLY A 163 20.04 -3.66 2.38
CA GLY A 163 19.86 -2.32 1.83
C GLY A 163 20.82 -1.29 2.45
N LEU A 164 20.57 -0.01 2.15
CA LEU A 164 21.33 1.08 2.74
C LEU A 164 20.88 1.32 4.19
N THR A 165 21.82 1.71 5.05
CA THR A 165 21.52 2.14 6.42
C THR A 165 20.86 3.52 6.43
N ASP A 166 20.20 3.90 7.54
CA ASP A 166 19.58 5.23 7.68
C ASP A 166 20.63 6.34 7.59
N ASP A 167 21.82 6.14 8.16
CA ASP A 167 22.92 7.10 8.04
C ASP A 167 23.33 7.28 6.56
N LYS A 168 23.32 6.21 5.76
CA LYS A 168 23.62 6.30 4.33
C LYS A 168 22.48 6.99 3.55
N LEU A 169 21.22 6.74 3.91
CA LEU A 169 20.06 7.48 3.37
C LEU A 169 20.20 8.98 3.68
N ILE A 170 20.61 9.33 4.89
CA ILE A 170 20.85 10.71 5.32
C ILE A 170 22.02 11.34 4.56
N ASP A 171 23.12 10.61 4.35
CA ASP A 171 24.25 11.07 3.56
C ASP A 171 23.88 11.38 2.11
N ILE A 172 23.04 10.53 1.49
CA ILE A 172 22.51 10.76 0.14
C ILE A 172 21.68 12.05 0.10
N GLY A 173 20.77 12.24 1.07
CA GLY A 173 19.97 13.45 1.16
C GLY A 173 20.82 14.72 1.33
N THR A 174 21.81 14.64 2.21
CA THR A 174 22.76 15.75 2.40
C THR A 174 23.55 16.05 1.11
N GLY A 175 23.91 15.00 0.36
CA GLY A 175 24.61 15.13 -0.92
C GLY A 175 23.79 15.83 -2.01
N VAL A 176 22.46 15.81 -1.95
CA VAL A 176 21.57 16.55 -2.85
C VAL A 176 21.11 17.90 -2.28
N GLY A 177 21.68 18.33 -1.16
CA GLY A 177 21.46 19.65 -0.57
C GLY A 177 20.37 19.75 0.48
N LEU A 178 19.91 18.62 1.05
CA LEU A 178 19.03 18.61 2.20
C LEU A 178 19.82 18.93 3.48
N ASP A 179 19.17 19.65 4.42
CA ASP A 179 19.75 19.91 5.72
C ASP A 179 19.86 18.63 6.56
N ARG A 180 21.09 18.30 6.97
CA ARG A 180 21.36 17.03 7.68
C ARG A 180 20.58 16.88 8.99
N GLY A 181 20.34 17.98 9.69
CA GLY A 181 19.64 17.97 10.98
C GLY A 181 18.17 17.60 10.82
N SER A 182 17.42 18.40 10.07
CA SER A 182 15.99 18.22 9.88
C SER A 182 15.68 16.96 9.05
N PHE A 183 16.42 16.73 7.96
CA PHE A 183 16.24 15.52 7.14
C PHE A 183 16.62 14.26 7.93
N GLY A 184 17.76 14.31 8.67
CA GLY A 184 18.21 13.18 9.49
C GLY A 184 17.25 12.82 10.61
N SER A 185 16.65 13.80 11.29
CA SER A 185 15.59 13.55 12.28
C SER A 185 14.38 12.91 11.64
N CYS A 186 13.89 13.46 10.51
CA CYS A 186 12.75 12.92 9.78
C CYS A 186 12.94 11.44 9.39
N VAL A 187 14.13 11.08 8.89
CA VAL A 187 14.46 9.68 8.53
C VAL A 187 14.51 8.79 9.77
N LYS A 188 15.18 9.22 10.86
CA LYS A 188 15.34 8.41 12.08
C LYS A 188 14.03 8.23 12.86
N ASP A 189 13.13 9.21 12.76
CA ASP A 189 11.82 9.19 13.42
C ASP A 189 10.76 8.45 12.59
N ASP A 190 11.14 7.90 11.43
CA ASP A 190 10.22 7.20 10.49
C ASP A 190 8.96 8.03 10.16
N THR A 191 9.11 9.37 10.05
CA THR A 191 7.99 10.34 9.98
C THR A 191 6.96 10.00 8.89
N TYR A 192 7.42 9.48 7.74
CA TYR A 192 6.57 9.16 6.60
C TYR A 192 6.38 7.66 6.36
N ARG A 193 6.65 6.79 7.37
CA ARG A 193 6.42 5.35 7.26
C ARG A 193 4.95 5.02 6.96
N GLY A 194 4.03 5.61 7.71
CA GLY A 194 2.59 5.42 7.49
C GLY A 194 2.13 5.90 6.10
N TRP A 195 2.72 6.97 5.60
CA TRP A 195 2.48 7.43 4.23
C TRP A 195 2.94 6.39 3.20
N THR A 196 4.12 5.80 3.36
CA THR A 196 4.61 4.72 2.48
C THR A 196 3.67 3.52 2.48
N GLU A 197 3.16 3.13 3.65
CA GLU A 197 2.20 2.05 3.79
C GLU A 197 0.90 2.38 3.04
N HIS A 198 0.39 3.60 3.20
CA HIS A 198 -0.78 4.10 2.47
C HIS A 198 -0.58 4.08 0.94
N VAL A 199 0.53 4.62 0.43
CA VAL A 199 0.86 4.62 -1.00
C VAL A 199 0.92 3.19 -1.55
N THR A 200 1.56 2.28 -0.81
CA THR A 200 1.72 0.88 -1.20
C THR A 200 0.38 0.15 -1.23
N GLU A 201 -0.48 0.38 -0.25
CA GLU A 201 -1.80 -0.22 -0.18
C GLU A 201 -2.73 0.33 -1.25
N ASP A 202 -2.73 1.65 -1.49
CA ASP A 202 -3.52 2.29 -2.55
C ASP A 202 -3.11 1.77 -3.94
N ALA A 203 -1.81 1.67 -4.22
CA ALA A 203 -1.29 1.10 -5.45
C ALA A 203 -1.80 -0.34 -5.66
N SER A 204 -1.79 -1.16 -4.60
CA SER A 204 -2.30 -2.54 -4.64
C SER A 204 -3.81 -2.58 -4.91
N ARG A 205 -4.60 -1.71 -4.28
CA ARG A 205 -6.04 -1.56 -4.54
C ARG A 205 -6.33 -1.07 -5.96
N SER A 206 -5.41 -0.29 -6.54
CA SER A 206 -5.48 0.23 -7.92
C SER A 206 -4.94 -0.74 -8.98
N ASN A 207 -4.83 -2.05 -8.63
CA ASN A 207 -4.32 -3.13 -9.48
C ASN A 207 -2.91 -2.90 -10.02
N VAL A 208 -2.06 -2.18 -9.28
CA VAL A 208 -0.63 -2.11 -9.56
C VAL A 208 0.02 -3.32 -8.90
N THR A 209 0.48 -4.27 -9.71
CA THR A 209 0.99 -5.57 -9.23
C THR A 209 2.51 -5.70 -9.29
N GLY A 210 3.20 -4.67 -9.79
CA GLY A 210 4.66 -4.67 -9.93
C GLY A 210 5.21 -3.28 -10.25
N THR A 211 6.53 -3.18 -10.24
CA THR A 211 7.27 -1.94 -10.50
C THR A 211 8.40 -2.17 -11.52
N PRO A 212 8.72 -1.18 -12.39
CA PRO A 212 7.95 0.05 -12.54
C PRO A 212 6.60 -0.19 -13.21
N THR A 213 5.56 0.51 -12.76
CA THR A 213 4.32 0.65 -13.51
C THR A 213 4.14 2.11 -13.88
N VAL A 214 3.88 2.40 -15.15
CA VAL A 214 3.62 3.75 -15.64
C VAL A 214 2.20 3.81 -16.21
N LYS A 215 1.43 4.83 -15.83
CA LYS A 215 0.11 5.09 -16.41
C LYS A 215 0.08 6.50 -16.98
N ILE A 216 -0.61 6.68 -18.11
CA ILE A 216 -0.86 8.00 -18.71
C ILE A 216 -2.37 8.25 -18.68
N ASN A 217 -2.80 9.30 -17.99
CA ASN A 217 -4.21 9.57 -17.69
C ASN A 217 -4.94 8.33 -17.17
N GLY A 218 -4.29 7.57 -16.26
CA GLY A 218 -4.80 6.35 -15.65
C GLY A 218 -4.72 5.07 -16.51
N GLN A 219 -4.29 5.16 -17.77
CA GLN A 219 -4.14 4.00 -18.66
C GLN A 219 -2.71 3.43 -18.59
N PRO A 220 -2.54 2.13 -18.33
CA PRO A 220 -1.22 1.52 -18.27
C PRO A 220 -0.46 1.68 -19.61
N LEU A 221 0.83 2.03 -19.50
CA LEU A 221 1.75 2.07 -20.63
C LEU A 221 2.67 0.85 -20.57
N GLU A 222 2.49 -0.06 -21.51
CA GLU A 222 3.37 -1.22 -21.64
C GLU A 222 4.74 -0.79 -22.14
N ASN A 223 5.81 -1.34 -21.54
CA ASN A 223 7.21 -1.04 -21.88
C ASN A 223 7.49 0.48 -22.00
N PRO A 224 7.53 1.21 -20.88
CA PRO A 224 7.62 2.68 -20.85
C PRO A 224 9.02 3.18 -21.25
N THR A 225 9.39 3.00 -22.53
CA THR A 225 10.60 3.57 -23.15
C THR A 225 10.40 5.05 -23.46
N PRO A 226 11.47 5.84 -23.70
CA PRO A 226 11.36 7.24 -24.09
C PRO A 226 10.43 7.47 -25.30
N ASP A 227 10.54 6.63 -26.32
CA ASP A 227 9.69 6.72 -27.51
C ASP A 227 8.22 6.40 -27.19
N ALA A 228 7.97 5.36 -26.42
CA ALA A 228 6.62 4.99 -26.00
C ALA A 228 5.98 6.09 -25.13
N LEU A 229 6.72 6.68 -24.19
CA LEU A 229 6.26 7.82 -23.39
C LEU A 229 5.90 8.99 -24.30
N THR A 230 6.79 9.39 -25.20
CA THR A 230 6.55 10.52 -26.13
C THR A 230 5.33 10.28 -27.00
N ALA A 231 5.19 9.07 -27.56
CA ALA A 231 4.04 8.72 -28.41
C ALA A 231 2.72 8.72 -27.62
N ALA A 232 2.70 8.14 -26.42
CA ALA A 232 1.52 8.11 -25.57
C ALA A 232 1.11 9.50 -25.07
N MET A 233 2.08 10.36 -24.73
CA MET A 233 1.84 11.77 -24.38
C MET A 233 1.23 12.55 -25.55
N ALA A 234 1.73 12.36 -26.77
CA ALA A 234 1.17 13.00 -27.97
C ALA A 234 -0.26 12.53 -28.28
N ALA A 235 -0.60 11.30 -27.94
CA ALA A 235 -1.96 10.76 -28.08
C ALA A 235 -2.91 11.30 -27.00
N ALA A 236 -2.43 11.45 -25.76
CA ALA A 236 -3.20 11.90 -24.62
C ALA A 236 -3.47 13.42 -24.57
N GLY A 237 -2.66 14.22 -25.25
CA GLY A 237 -2.77 15.69 -25.33
C GLY A 237 -3.69 16.20 -26.44
N LYS A 238 -4.39 15.32 -27.15
CA LYS A 238 -5.37 15.68 -28.20
C LYS A 238 -6.77 15.73 -27.62
#